data_fe21f3ddbd18897a4480b1d92669cf6a
#
_entry.id   fe21f3ddbd18897a4480b1d92669cf6a
#
_cell.length_a   1.000
_cell.length_b   1.000
_cell.length_c   1.000
_cell.angle_alpha   90.00
_cell.angle_beta   90.00
_cell.angle_gamma   90.00
#
_symmetry.space_group_name_H-M   'P 1'
#
loop_
_entity.id
_entity.type
_entity.pdbx_description
1 polymer ?
#
loop_
_entity_poly.entity_id
_entity_poly.type
_entity_poly.pdbx_seq_one_letter_code
_entity_poly.pdbx_strand_id
1 'polypeptide(L)'
;MSAISAAAYPQLMPAVTDSEKIVYLCGAGASMSVGAHELSWTKWLLAGKEYLMAAEQSELEQRIGNWTTEELIDAATYLLAGLKATGKYQDFMDRTIASVHPVNKIFVEALQMIWRAGDLITTTNYDMLIEESVGNPGISYTTPADILSVIRGKSPNRVIHLHGRYDKENGVDDIIADGPQYQSILDNSGAQFIQNLLSTYPIIIVGCGGTVEDPNLAGFLSFAAEKLETFDIPYFYLMKKGDTAPLLPGNAVIIPYGDEYTDLPEFLKELALLRLQRRNGLKELISVNPYRESRKATSAFGRMHFTNGLLKFIGRETEQTALYHFLEEDKKFSWWTILGEGG
;
A
#
# COMPACT_ATOMS: atom_id res chain seq x y z
N MET A 1 11.84 -24.79 -0.12
CA MET A 1 12.20 -24.39 -1.49
C MET A 1 12.42 -22.89 -1.46
N SER A 2 13.27 -22.33 -2.27
CA SER A 2 13.57 -20.88 -2.20
C SER A 2 12.49 -20.08 -2.95
N ALA A 3 12.21 -18.87 -2.46
CA ALA A 3 11.41 -17.88 -3.19
C ALA A 3 11.93 -17.74 -4.63
N ILE A 4 11.04 -17.54 -5.56
CA ILE A 4 11.41 -17.34 -6.98
C ILE A 4 11.97 -15.93 -7.09
N SER A 5 13.14 -15.77 -7.74
CA SER A 5 13.73 -14.44 -7.92
C SER A 5 12.88 -13.57 -8.86
N ALA A 6 12.67 -12.31 -8.47
CA ALA A 6 12.00 -11.32 -9.31
C ALA A 6 12.73 -11.11 -10.66
N ALA A 7 14.04 -11.26 -10.67
CA ALA A 7 14.85 -11.20 -11.90
C ALA A 7 14.54 -12.33 -12.90
N ALA A 8 13.87 -13.40 -12.49
CA ALA A 8 13.43 -14.47 -13.37
C ALA A 8 12.29 -14.06 -14.32
N TYR A 9 11.71 -12.87 -14.13
CA TYR A 9 10.58 -12.37 -14.94
C TYR A 9 10.98 -11.21 -15.85
N PRO A 10 11.48 -11.47 -17.07
CA PRO A 10 11.93 -10.42 -17.99
C PRO A 10 10.85 -9.38 -18.31
N GLN A 11 9.58 -9.78 -18.32
CA GLN A 11 8.45 -8.89 -18.58
C GLN A 11 8.19 -7.87 -17.47
N LEU A 12 8.60 -8.18 -16.23
CA LEU A 12 8.46 -7.28 -15.09
C LEU A 12 9.58 -6.23 -15.05
N MET A 13 10.75 -6.58 -15.56
CA MET A 13 11.95 -5.77 -15.43
C MET A 13 11.83 -4.37 -16.06
N PRO A 14 11.26 -4.16 -17.26
CA PRO A 14 11.11 -2.81 -17.83
C PRO A 14 10.26 -1.90 -16.93
N ALA A 15 9.17 -2.40 -16.36
CA ALA A 15 8.36 -1.63 -15.44
C ALA A 15 9.15 -1.25 -14.17
N VAL A 16 9.93 -2.19 -13.63
CA VAL A 16 10.73 -1.97 -12.42
C VAL A 16 11.89 -1.01 -12.66
N THR A 17 12.54 -1.08 -13.82
CA THR A 17 13.76 -0.32 -14.08
C THR A 17 13.52 1.04 -14.73
N ASP A 18 12.53 1.16 -15.61
CA ASP A 18 12.42 2.30 -16.53
C ASP A 18 11.24 3.22 -16.23
N SER A 19 10.23 2.74 -15.47
CA SER A 19 9.07 3.58 -15.12
C SER A 19 9.42 4.68 -14.12
N GLU A 20 8.85 5.86 -14.31
CA GLU A 20 8.99 6.96 -13.37
C GLU A 20 8.42 6.62 -11.99
N LYS A 21 7.22 6.05 -11.98
CA LYS A 21 6.55 5.55 -10.78
C LYS A 21 5.90 4.20 -11.05
N ILE A 22 5.74 3.42 -10.00
CA ILE A 22 4.95 2.19 -9.97
C ILE A 22 3.87 2.37 -8.91
N VAL A 23 2.68 1.85 -9.18
CA VAL A 23 1.61 1.74 -8.21
C VAL A 23 1.62 0.32 -7.64
N TYR A 24 1.83 0.18 -6.35
CA TYR A 24 1.67 -1.08 -5.64
C TYR A 24 0.26 -1.10 -5.05
N LEU A 25 -0.59 -1.96 -5.57
CA LEU A 25 -1.98 -2.14 -5.11
C LEU A 25 -2.03 -3.31 -4.13
N CYS A 26 -2.18 -3.01 -2.86
CA CYS A 26 -2.19 -3.97 -1.77
C CYS A 26 -3.62 -4.36 -1.38
N GLY A 27 -3.91 -5.66 -1.35
CA GLY A 27 -5.17 -6.20 -0.81
C GLY A 27 -4.95 -6.90 0.53
N ALA A 28 -5.98 -7.63 1.00
CA ALA A 28 -5.99 -8.30 2.30
C ALA A 28 -4.82 -9.27 2.52
N GLY A 29 -4.35 -9.95 1.45
CA GLY A 29 -3.18 -10.82 1.52
C GLY A 29 -1.88 -10.08 1.85
N ALA A 30 -1.77 -8.79 1.52
CA ALA A 30 -0.63 -7.98 1.95
C ALA A 30 -0.69 -7.75 3.48
N SER A 31 -1.83 -7.37 4.05
CA SER A 31 -2.00 -7.24 5.50
C SER A 31 -1.75 -8.57 6.24
N MET A 32 -2.24 -9.67 5.69
CA MET A 32 -1.96 -11.02 6.22
C MET A 32 -0.47 -11.34 6.22
N SER A 33 0.27 -10.92 5.21
CA SER A 33 1.73 -11.12 5.10
C SER A 33 2.51 -10.22 6.05
N VAL A 34 2.01 -9.01 6.35
CA VAL A 34 2.62 -8.10 7.34
C VAL A 34 2.47 -8.64 8.76
N GLY A 35 1.35 -9.28 9.08
CA GLY A 35 1.19 -9.83 10.41
C GLY A 35 -0.21 -10.06 10.92
N ALA A 36 -1.22 -9.80 10.13
CA ALA A 36 -2.62 -9.95 10.52
C ALA A 36 -3.27 -11.13 9.80
N HIS A 37 -2.95 -12.35 10.21
CA HIS A 37 -3.42 -13.59 9.58
C HIS A 37 -4.94 -13.74 9.50
N GLU A 38 -5.70 -12.92 10.20
CA GLU A 38 -7.15 -12.99 10.29
C GLU A 38 -7.90 -11.89 9.53
N LEU A 39 -7.20 -11.00 8.85
CA LEU A 39 -7.79 -9.87 8.11
C LEU A 39 -8.26 -10.20 6.68
N SER A 40 -8.53 -11.47 6.35
CA SER A 40 -9.30 -11.73 5.13
C SER A 40 -10.74 -11.24 5.34
N TRP A 41 -11.36 -10.71 4.29
CA TRP A 41 -12.72 -10.17 4.37
C TRP A 41 -13.73 -11.16 4.97
N THR A 42 -13.67 -12.41 4.55
CA THR A 42 -14.52 -13.48 5.10
C THR A 42 -14.30 -13.72 6.59
N LYS A 43 -13.03 -13.78 7.04
CA LYS A 43 -12.74 -13.98 8.47
C LYS A 43 -13.17 -12.76 9.29
N TRP A 44 -13.02 -11.56 8.76
CA TRP A 44 -13.49 -10.34 9.39
C TRP A 44 -15.01 -10.36 9.58
N LEU A 45 -15.78 -10.75 8.55
CA LEU A 45 -17.24 -10.93 8.67
C LEU A 45 -17.60 -11.98 9.71
N LEU A 46 -16.92 -13.12 9.70
CA LEU A 46 -17.15 -14.19 10.67
C LEU A 46 -16.81 -13.77 12.11
N ALA A 47 -15.79 -12.95 12.32
CA ALA A 47 -15.49 -12.39 13.64
C ALA A 47 -16.63 -11.52 14.19
N GLY A 48 -17.41 -10.90 13.31
CA GLY A 48 -18.60 -10.13 13.68
C GLY A 48 -19.73 -10.95 14.29
N LYS A 49 -19.75 -12.28 14.09
CA LYS A 49 -20.77 -13.17 14.66
C LYS A 49 -20.87 -13.08 16.18
N GLU A 50 -19.74 -12.95 16.87
CA GLU A 50 -19.70 -12.89 18.33
C GLU A 50 -20.51 -11.72 18.91
N TYR A 51 -20.77 -10.71 18.10
CA TYR A 51 -21.52 -9.51 18.47
C TYR A 51 -23.02 -9.60 18.21
N LEU A 52 -23.47 -10.66 17.51
CA LEU A 52 -24.85 -10.87 17.08
C LEU A 52 -25.58 -11.89 17.98
N MET A 53 -26.91 -11.84 18.00
CA MET A 53 -27.72 -12.88 18.63
C MET A 53 -27.74 -14.16 17.80
N ALA A 54 -28.04 -15.30 18.39
CA ALA A 54 -27.97 -16.62 17.74
C ALA A 54 -28.74 -16.71 16.41
N ALA A 55 -29.93 -16.11 16.31
CA ALA A 55 -30.67 -16.03 15.07
C ALA A 55 -29.99 -15.22 13.98
N GLU A 56 -29.41 -14.10 14.38
CA GLU A 56 -28.65 -13.19 13.47
C GLU A 56 -27.33 -13.81 13.01
N GLN A 57 -26.69 -14.64 13.86
CA GLN A 57 -25.48 -15.38 13.48
C GLN A 57 -25.75 -16.36 12.33
N SER A 58 -26.88 -17.11 12.44
CA SER A 58 -27.30 -18.06 11.40
C SER A 58 -27.65 -17.35 10.10
N GLU A 59 -28.28 -16.19 10.17
CA GLU A 59 -28.59 -15.35 9.00
C GLU A 59 -27.33 -14.82 8.33
N LEU A 60 -26.34 -14.34 9.10
CA LEU A 60 -25.06 -13.89 8.58
C LEU A 60 -24.32 -15.01 7.84
N GLU A 61 -24.29 -16.21 8.40
CA GLU A 61 -23.67 -17.38 7.76
C GLU A 61 -24.33 -17.74 6.43
N GLN A 62 -25.66 -17.66 6.36
CA GLN A 62 -26.38 -17.90 5.12
C GLN A 62 -26.07 -16.85 4.06
N ARG A 63 -25.92 -15.59 4.44
CA ARG A 63 -25.59 -14.48 3.52
C ARG A 63 -24.16 -14.57 2.99
N ILE A 64 -23.21 -15.04 3.79
CA ILE A 64 -21.84 -15.29 3.33
C ILE A 64 -21.81 -16.36 2.20
N GLY A 65 -22.71 -17.32 2.23
CA GLY A 65 -23.03 -18.26 1.16
C GLY A 65 -21.82 -18.95 0.52
N ASN A 66 -21.65 -18.77 -0.78
CA ASN A 66 -20.54 -19.34 -1.57
C ASN A 66 -19.33 -18.40 -1.66
N TRP A 67 -19.30 -17.34 -0.89
CA TRP A 67 -18.19 -16.38 -0.78
C TRP A 67 -17.96 -15.54 -2.05
N THR A 68 -19.00 -15.36 -2.83
CA THR A 68 -18.94 -14.42 -3.94
C THR A 68 -18.85 -12.98 -3.41
N THR A 69 -18.29 -12.06 -4.19
CA THR A 69 -18.17 -10.66 -3.78
C THR A 69 -19.53 -10.03 -3.45
N GLU A 70 -20.57 -10.33 -4.21
CA GLU A 70 -21.93 -9.87 -3.96
C GLU A 70 -22.48 -10.37 -2.61
N GLU A 71 -22.32 -11.66 -2.31
CA GLU A 71 -22.73 -12.26 -1.03
C GLU A 71 -21.96 -11.66 0.15
N LEU A 72 -20.66 -11.41 -0.01
CA LEU A 72 -19.85 -10.79 1.02
C LEU A 72 -20.23 -9.32 1.27
N ILE A 73 -20.59 -8.56 0.25
CA ILE A 73 -21.11 -7.19 0.41
C ILE A 73 -22.46 -7.19 1.12
N ASP A 74 -23.37 -8.11 0.75
CA ASP A 74 -24.66 -8.26 1.42
C ASP A 74 -24.49 -8.67 2.89
N ALA A 75 -23.61 -9.62 3.17
CA ALA A 75 -23.28 -10.05 4.54
C ALA A 75 -22.67 -8.89 5.36
N ALA A 76 -21.79 -8.09 4.76
CA ALA A 76 -21.22 -6.91 5.41
C ALA A 76 -22.30 -5.86 5.70
N THR A 77 -23.22 -5.63 4.76
CA THR A 77 -24.35 -4.71 4.94
C THR A 77 -25.21 -5.13 6.14
N TYR A 78 -25.54 -6.41 6.22
CA TYR A 78 -26.32 -6.98 7.32
C TYR A 78 -25.57 -6.85 8.66
N LEU A 79 -24.31 -7.28 8.71
CA LEU A 79 -23.48 -7.24 9.93
C LEU A 79 -23.34 -5.82 10.45
N LEU A 80 -22.90 -4.90 9.59
CA LEU A 80 -22.60 -3.52 10.01
C LEU A 80 -23.86 -2.78 10.48
N ALA A 81 -25.02 -3.04 9.85
CA ALA A 81 -26.29 -2.49 10.30
C ALA A 81 -26.65 -3.01 11.71
N GLY A 82 -26.50 -4.31 11.98
CA GLY A 82 -26.74 -4.90 13.29
C GLY A 82 -25.79 -4.36 14.36
N LEU A 83 -24.51 -4.25 14.05
CA LEU A 83 -23.50 -3.68 14.96
C LEU A 83 -23.78 -2.21 15.29
N LYS A 84 -24.15 -1.40 14.32
CA LYS A 84 -24.51 0.01 14.51
C LYS A 84 -25.78 0.15 15.35
N ALA A 85 -26.80 -0.66 15.06
CA ALA A 85 -28.06 -0.64 15.82
C ALA A 85 -27.89 -1.04 17.29
N THR A 86 -26.92 -1.91 17.61
CA THR A 86 -26.63 -2.36 18.98
C THR A 86 -25.54 -1.58 19.68
N GLY A 87 -24.94 -0.58 19.01
CA GLY A 87 -23.81 0.22 19.53
C GLY A 87 -22.50 -0.53 19.70
N LYS A 88 -22.37 -1.70 19.05
CA LYS A 88 -21.18 -2.57 19.13
C LYS A 88 -20.17 -2.36 17.99
N TYR A 89 -20.52 -1.52 17.02
CA TYR A 89 -19.71 -1.29 15.84
C TYR A 89 -18.27 -0.83 16.18
N GLN A 90 -18.13 0.14 17.06
CA GLN A 90 -16.81 0.68 17.44
C GLN A 90 -15.95 -0.41 18.11
N ASP A 91 -16.50 -1.18 19.05
CA ASP A 91 -15.76 -2.26 19.73
C ASP A 91 -15.31 -3.35 18.74
N PHE A 92 -16.18 -3.68 17.78
CA PHE A 92 -15.85 -4.61 16.69
C PHE A 92 -14.67 -4.10 15.83
N MET A 93 -14.74 -2.87 15.34
CA MET A 93 -13.70 -2.28 14.52
C MET A 93 -12.38 -2.16 15.29
N ASP A 94 -12.42 -1.72 16.53
CA ASP A 94 -11.25 -1.61 17.39
C ASP A 94 -10.54 -2.94 17.59
N ARG A 95 -11.31 -4.03 17.80
CA ARG A 95 -10.74 -5.36 18.04
C ARG A 95 -10.25 -6.04 16.77
N THR A 96 -10.91 -5.81 15.64
CA THR A 96 -10.60 -6.52 14.41
C THR A 96 -9.66 -5.78 13.47
N ILE A 97 -9.70 -4.45 13.45
CA ILE A 97 -8.92 -3.61 12.54
C ILE A 97 -7.82 -2.84 13.28
N ALA A 98 -8.18 -2.08 14.33
CA ALA A 98 -7.22 -1.19 14.99
C ALA A 98 -6.23 -1.90 15.93
N SER A 99 -6.49 -3.15 16.33
CA SER A 99 -5.60 -3.90 17.24
C SER A 99 -4.44 -4.62 16.54
N VAL A 100 -4.38 -4.59 15.22
CA VAL A 100 -3.36 -5.31 14.45
C VAL A 100 -2.14 -4.45 14.18
N HIS A 101 -0.95 -5.05 14.34
CA HIS A 101 0.32 -4.36 14.18
C HIS A 101 1.30 -5.16 13.30
N PRO A 102 2.21 -4.49 12.58
CA PRO A 102 3.19 -5.17 11.74
C PRO A 102 4.16 -6.03 12.54
N VAL A 103 4.29 -7.32 12.18
CA VAL A 103 5.23 -8.26 12.81
C VAL A 103 6.26 -8.83 11.83
N ASN A 104 5.96 -8.90 10.54
CA ASN A 104 6.87 -9.43 9.53
C ASN A 104 7.88 -8.37 9.09
N LYS A 105 9.10 -8.44 9.63
CA LYS A 105 10.17 -7.47 9.34
C LYS A 105 10.55 -7.42 7.86
N ILE A 106 10.52 -8.54 7.15
CA ILE A 106 10.93 -8.62 5.74
C ILE A 106 9.92 -7.85 4.89
N PHE A 107 8.63 -8.05 5.13
CA PHE A 107 7.59 -7.31 4.42
C PHE A 107 7.64 -5.81 4.74
N VAL A 108 7.84 -5.45 6.01
CA VAL A 108 8.05 -4.05 6.43
C VAL A 108 9.24 -3.41 5.70
N GLU A 109 10.37 -4.11 5.61
CA GLU A 109 11.53 -3.64 4.86
C GLU A 109 11.21 -3.43 3.37
N ALA A 110 10.48 -4.36 2.76
CA ALA A 110 10.03 -4.24 1.37
C ALA A 110 9.17 -2.97 1.15
N LEU A 111 8.15 -2.76 2.00
CA LEU A 111 7.31 -1.57 1.94
C LEU A 111 8.12 -0.28 2.11
N GLN A 112 9.07 -0.28 3.03
CA GLN A 112 9.97 0.86 3.23
C GLN A 112 10.87 1.14 2.03
N MET A 113 11.32 0.11 1.32
CA MET A 113 12.11 0.27 0.10
C MET A 113 11.26 0.84 -1.04
N ILE A 114 10.05 0.32 -1.25
CA ILE A 114 9.07 0.85 -2.20
C ILE A 114 8.80 2.33 -1.92
N TRP A 115 8.55 2.65 -0.65
CA TRP A 115 8.33 4.02 -0.20
C TRP A 115 9.51 4.95 -0.53
N ARG A 116 10.74 4.50 -0.27
CA ARG A 116 11.96 5.25 -0.56
C ARG A 116 12.22 5.43 -2.05
N ALA A 117 11.81 4.47 -2.86
CA ALA A 117 11.88 4.60 -4.31
C ALA A 117 10.94 5.69 -4.84
N GLY A 118 10.03 6.22 -4.02
CA GLY A 118 9.06 7.24 -4.42
C GLY A 118 7.89 6.67 -5.22
N ASP A 119 7.71 5.37 -5.16
CA ASP A 119 6.57 4.68 -5.76
C ASP A 119 5.31 4.89 -4.91
N LEU A 120 4.16 4.67 -5.49
CA LEU A 120 2.87 4.86 -4.84
C LEU A 120 2.40 3.54 -4.21
N ILE A 121 2.02 3.58 -2.95
CA ILE A 121 1.36 2.44 -2.28
C ILE A 121 -0.10 2.77 -2.13
N THR A 122 -0.94 1.94 -2.73
CA THR A 122 -2.40 2.01 -2.65
C THR A 122 -2.93 0.75 -2.00
N THR A 123 -4.08 0.85 -1.34
CA THR A 123 -4.69 -0.32 -0.71
C THR A 123 -6.21 -0.26 -0.72
N THR A 124 -6.84 -1.42 -0.76
CA THR A 124 -8.27 -1.60 -0.49
C THR A 124 -8.55 -2.01 0.96
N ASN A 125 -7.49 -2.23 1.75
CA ASN A 125 -7.61 -2.62 3.16
C ASN A 125 -7.99 -1.42 4.03
N TYR A 126 -8.64 -1.71 5.15
CA TYR A 126 -9.10 -0.70 6.11
C TYR A 126 -8.10 -0.46 7.24
N ASP A 127 -7.16 -1.39 7.44
CA ASP A 127 -6.16 -1.34 8.52
C ASP A 127 -5.04 -0.33 8.22
N MET A 128 -4.27 0.00 9.25
CA MET A 128 -3.17 0.97 9.20
C MET A 128 -1.78 0.30 9.15
N LEU A 129 -1.70 -1.00 8.81
CA LEU A 129 -0.46 -1.78 8.86
C LEU A 129 0.63 -1.25 7.92
N ILE A 130 0.23 -0.75 6.75
CA ILE A 130 1.17 -0.20 5.77
C ILE A 130 1.72 1.14 6.29
N GLU A 131 0.87 2.00 6.84
CA GLU A 131 1.24 3.28 7.46
C GLU A 131 2.23 3.09 8.60
N GLU A 132 1.93 2.16 9.51
CA GLU A 132 2.82 1.82 10.62
C GLU A 132 4.16 1.29 10.08
N SER A 133 4.13 0.48 9.03
CA SER A 133 5.34 -0.07 8.40
C SER A 133 6.23 1.01 7.78
N VAL A 134 5.65 2.02 7.12
CA VAL A 134 6.41 3.07 6.45
C VAL A 134 6.62 4.31 7.31
N GLY A 135 5.92 4.41 8.45
CA GLY A 135 6.00 5.53 9.40
C GLY A 135 5.41 6.83 8.85
N ASN A 136 4.35 6.75 8.04
CA ASN A 136 3.69 7.89 7.44
C ASN A 136 2.16 7.72 7.41
N PRO A 137 1.39 8.81 7.54
CA PRO A 137 -0.07 8.74 7.56
C PRO A 137 -0.64 8.38 6.19
N GLY A 138 -1.80 7.72 6.20
CA GLY A 138 -2.61 7.45 5.02
C GLY A 138 -3.51 8.62 4.64
N ILE A 139 -4.04 8.53 3.43
CA ILE A 139 -5.14 9.37 2.92
C ILE A 139 -6.15 8.47 2.21
N SER A 140 -7.40 8.87 2.17
CA SER A 140 -8.45 8.06 1.56
C SER A 140 -9.12 8.77 0.38
N TYR A 141 -9.94 8.04 -0.35
CA TYR A 141 -10.73 8.53 -1.49
C TYR A 141 -11.57 9.78 -1.16
N THR A 142 -11.83 10.06 0.11
CA THR A 142 -12.58 11.25 0.56
C THR A 142 -11.83 12.56 0.36
N THR A 143 -10.51 12.49 0.13
CA THR A 143 -9.66 13.67 -0.12
C THR A 143 -8.94 13.60 -1.48
N PRO A 144 -9.66 13.58 -2.62
CA PRO A 144 -9.07 13.37 -3.94
C PRO A 144 -8.04 14.45 -4.33
N ALA A 145 -8.19 15.68 -3.85
CA ALA A 145 -7.23 16.76 -4.09
C ALA A 145 -5.88 16.49 -3.41
N ASP A 146 -5.88 15.93 -2.21
CA ASP A 146 -4.65 15.56 -1.49
C ASP A 146 -3.97 14.39 -2.18
N ILE A 147 -4.73 13.38 -2.60
CA ILE A 147 -4.21 12.24 -3.37
C ILE A 147 -3.56 12.75 -4.67
N LEU A 148 -4.22 13.64 -5.40
CA LEU A 148 -3.68 14.25 -6.62
C LEU A 148 -2.36 14.97 -6.34
N SER A 149 -2.25 15.68 -5.21
CA SER A 149 -1.02 16.36 -4.79
C SER A 149 0.12 15.36 -4.51
N VAL A 150 -0.20 14.21 -3.90
CA VAL A 150 0.78 13.11 -3.67
C VAL A 150 1.23 12.50 -5.00
N ILE A 151 0.29 12.13 -5.88
CA ILE A 151 0.61 11.54 -7.18
C ILE A 151 1.53 12.46 -8.00
N ARG A 152 1.26 13.76 -7.97
CA ARG A 152 2.05 14.78 -8.67
C ARG A 152 3.36 15.17 -7.97
N GLY A 153 3.67 14.58 -6.82
CA GLY A 153 4.86 14.90 -6.03
C GLY A 153 4.86 16.32 -5.43
N LYS A 154 3.70 16.97 -5.32
CA LYS A 154 3.53 18.29 -4.69
C LYS A 154 3.41 18.21 -3.17
N SER A 155 3.06 17.06 -2.66
CA SER A 155 2.98 16.73 -1.23
C SER A 155 3.86 15.52 -0.94
N PRO A 156 4.30 15.33 0.32
CA PRO A 156 4.98 14.11 0.75
C PRO A 156 4.16 12.87 0.41
N ASN A 157 4.84 11.78 0.11
CA ASN A 157 4.20 10.51 -0.20
C ASN A 157 3.30 10.03 0.96
N ARG A 158 2.19 9.38 0.65
CA ARG A 158 1.22 8.84 1.61
C ARG A 158 0.64 7.52 1.11
N VAL A 159 0.22 6.66 2.01
CA VAL A 159 -0.55 5.46 1.65
C VAL A 159 -1.95 5.89 1.22
N ILE A 160 -2.41 5.39 0.07
CA ILE A 160 -3.69 5.80 -0.53
C ILE A 160 -4.70 4.67 -0.34
N HIS A 161 -5.72 4.91 0.47
CA HIS A 161 -6.83 3.98 0.69
C HIS A 161 -7.94 4.21 -0.33
N LEU A 162 -8.14 3.23 -1.21
CA LEU A 162 -9.17 3.29 -2.26
C LEU A 162 -10.57 3.01 -1.73
N HIS A 163 -10.67 2.20 -0.66
CA HIS A 163 -11.92 1.81 0.00
C HIS A 163 -12.06 2.41 1.41
N GLY A 164 -11.37 3.52 1.67
CA GLY A 164 -11.36 4.13 2.98
C GLY A 164 -10.52 3.38 4.00
N ARG A 165 -10.47 3.89 5.23
CA ARG A 165 -9.66 3.36 6.32
C ARG A 165 -10.34 3.52 7.66
N TYR A 166 -9.92 2.70 8.60
CA TYR A 166 -10.28 2.83 10.00
C TYR A 166 -9.05 3.21 10.81
N ASP A 167 -8.99 4.46 11.25
CA ASP A 167 -7.89 5.04 12.02
C ASP A 167 -8.43 5.56 13.35
N LYS A 168 -8.36 4.70 14.36
CA LYS A 168 -8.87 4.98 15.69
C LYS A 168 -8.20 6.19 16.33
N GLU A 169 -6.89 6.34 16.15
CA GLU A 169 -6.11 7.39 16.79
C GLU A 169 -6.49 8.77 16.27
N ASN A 170 -6.81 8.89 14.98
CA ASN A 170 -7.21 10.12 14.34
C ASN A 170 -8.73 10.25 14.15
N GLY A 171 -9.51 9.29 14.63
CA GLY A 171 -10.97 9.30 14.56
C GLY A 171 -11.50 9.24 13.12
N VAL A 172 -10.81 8.54 12.23
CA VAL A 172 -11.23 8.35 10.83
C VAL A 172 -11.92 7.01 10.68
N ASP A 173 -13.12 7.04 10.12
CA ASP A 173 -13.91 5.86 9.75
C ASP A 173 -14.68 6.17 8.46
N ASP A 174 -14.01 5.94 7.33
CA ASP A 174 -14.55 6.19 6.01
C ASP A 174 -14.51 4.93 5.12
N ILE A 175 -14.61 3.74 5.74
CA ILE A 175 -14.55 2.45 5.07
C ILE A 175 -15.68 2.25 4.05
N ILE A 176 -15.38 1.52 2.98
CA ILE A 176 -16.34 1.03 1.99
C ILE A 176 -16.48 -0.47 2.15
N ALA A 177 -17.51 -0.91 2.85
CA ALA A 177 -17.73 -2.33 3.15
C ALA A 177 -19.17 -2.80 2.89
N ASP A 178 -20.14 -1.89 2.86
CA ASP A 178 -21.55 -2.23 2.64
C ASP A 178 -22.07 -1.76 1.27
N GLY A 179 -23.20 -2.30 0.82
CA GLY A 179 -23.77 -2.01 -0.49
C GLY A 179 -23.99 -0.52 -0.77
N PRO A 180 -24.62 0.24 0.16
CA PRO A 180 -24.77 1.69 0.01
C PRO A 180 -23.45 2.44 -0.13
N GLN A 181 -22.41 2.05 0.61
CA GLN A 181 -21.08 2.66 0.51
C GLN A 181 -20.42 2.35 -0.84
N TYR A 182 -20.54 1.09 -1.33
CA TYR A 182 -20.06 0.74 -2.68
C TYR A 182 -20.75 1.56 -3.77
N GLN A 183 -22.04 1.74 -3.69
CA GLN A 183 -22.74 2.61 -4.64
C GLN A 183 -22.24 4.05 -4.56
N SER A 184 -22.05 4.56 -3.36
CA SER A 184 -21.55 5.94 -3.15
C SER A 184 -20.17 6.17 -3.77
N ILE A 185 -19.23 5.20 -3.67
CA ILE A 185 -17.90 5.37 -4.28
C ILE A 185 -17.94 5.24 -5.81
N LEU A 186 -18.79 4.37 -6.34
CA LEU A 186 -19.00 4.26 -7.79
C LEU A 186 -19.54 5.55 -8.40
N ASP A 187 -20.37 6.28 -7.66
CA ASP A 187 -20.91 7.58 -8.08
C ASP A 187 -19.96 8.76 -7.79
N ASN A 188 -18.86 8.53 -7.06
CA ASN A 188 -17.91 9.57 -6.68
C ASN A 188 -16.93 9.89 -7.82
N SER A 189 -17.17 10.97 -8.54
CA SER A 189 -16.32 11.40 -9.67
C SER A 189 -14.86 11.68 -9.27
N GLY A 190 -14.60 12.12 -8.03
CA GLY A 190 -13.26 12.35 -7.51
C GLY A 190 -12.51 11.04 -7.31
N ALA A 191 -13.16 10.03 -6.72
CA ALA A 191 -12.59 8.69 -6.57
C ALA A 191 -12.31 8.05 -7.93
N GLN A 192 -13.26 8.11 -8.84
CA GLN A 192 -13.12 7.62 -10.23
C GLN A 192 -11.94 8.29 -10.95
N PHE A 193 -11.82 9.62 -10.83
CA PHE A 193 -10.71 10.36 -11.42
C PHE A 193 -9.35 9.90 -10.86
N ILE A 194 -9.24 9.69 -9.55
CA ILE A 194 -8.00 9.23 -8.92
C ILE A 194 -7.64 7.82 -9.38
N GLN A 195 -8.61 6.92 -9.43
CA GLN A 195 -8.39 5.56 -9.93
C GLN A 195 -7.91 5.57 -11.38
N ASN A 196 -8.54 6.34 -12.24
CA ASN A 196 -8.16 6.51 -13.63
C ASN A 196 -6.74 7.10 -13.77
N LEU A 197 -6.36 8.04 -12.89
CA LEU A 197 -5.02 8.60 -12.89
C LEU A 197 -3.96 7.58 -12.43
N LEU A 198 -4.26 6.80 -11.39
CA LEU A 198 -3.36 5.73 -10.91
C LEU A 198 -3.12 4.66 -11.99
N SER A 199 -4.13 4.37 -12.81
CA SER A 199 -4.04 3.41 -13.90
C SER A 199 -3.08 3.83 -15.03
N THR A 200 -2.65 5.10 -15.07
CA THR A 200 -1.64 5.58 -16.04
C THR A 200 -0.20 5.16 -15.69
N TYR A 201 0.01 4.50 -14.56
CA TYR A 201 1.29 3.93 -14.14
C TYR A 201 1.25 2.40 -14.23
N PRO A 202 2.41 1.72 -14.37
CA PRO A 202 2.46 0.28 -14.16
C PRO A 202 1.94 -0.08 -12.77
N ILE A 203 1.11 -1.12 -12.69
CA ILE A 203 0.50 -1.57 -11.45
C ILE A 203 1.06 -2.93 -11.07
N ILE A 204 1.51 -3.07 -9.82
CA ILE A 204 1.87 -4.36 -9.22
C ILE A 204 0.82 -4.67 -8.15
N ILE A 205 0.04 -5.71 -8.39
CA ILE A 205 -1.04 -6.14 -7.51
C ILE A 205 -0.49 -7.14 -6.51
N VAL A 206 -0.63 -6.84 -5.22
CA VAL A 206 -0.01 -7.58 -4.11
C VAL A 206 -1.08 -8.07 -3.14
N GLY A 207 -1.28 -9.38 -3.07
CA GLY A 207 -2.19 -9.98 -2.08
C GLY A 207 -3.66 -9.63 -2.25
N CYS A 208 -4.13 -9.34 -3.45
CA CYS A 208 -5.54 -8.99 -3.68
C CYS A 208 -6.49 -10.19 -3.72
N GLY A 209 -6.01 -11.42 -3.93
CA GLY A 209 -6.86 -12.62 -3.93
C GLY A 209 -8.19 -12.41 -4.66
N GLY A 210 -9.30 -12.84 -4.06
CA GLY A 210 -10.66 -12.61 -4.57
C GLY A 210 -11.10 -11.13 -4.58
N THR A 211 -10.38 -10.23 -3.93
CA THR A 211 -10.67 -8.78 -3.94
C THR A 211 -10.60 -8.17 -5.34
N VAL A 212 -9.92 -8.83 -6.27
CA VAL A 212 -9.85 -8.37 -7.69
C VAL A 212 -11.24 -8.39 -8.35
N GLU A 213 -12.15 -9.20 -7.83
CA GLU A 213 -13.56 -9.27 -8.28
C GLU A 213 -14.46 -8.23 -7.60
N ASP A 214 -13.90 -7.43 -6.68
CA ASP A 214 -14.60 -6.31 -6.07
C ASP A 214 -15.09 -5.33 -7.16
N PRO A 215 -16.38 -4.90 -7.13
CA PRO A 215 -16.95 -4.12 -8.23
C PRO A 215 -16.22 -2.82 -8.52
N ASN A 216 -15.71 -2.15 -7.49
CA ASN A 216 -14.95 -0.92 -7.67
C ASN A 216 -13.56 -1.21 -8.24
N LEU A 217 -12.86 -2.21 -7.70
CA LEU A 217 -11.54 -2.59 -8.18
C LEU A 217 -11.60 -3.22 -9.58
N ALA A 218 -12.61 -4.05 -9.86
CA ALA A 218 -12.85 -4.59 -11.18
C ALA A 218 -13.11 -3.47 -12.21
N GLY A 219 -13.90 -2.46 -11.87
CA GLY A 219 -14.11 -1.27 -12.68
C GLY A 219 -12.82 -0.50 -12.97
N PHE A 220 -12.00 -0.28 -11.96
CA PHE A 220 -10.69 0.34 -12.08
C PHE A 220 -9.74 -0.45 -13.00
N LEU A 221 -9.62 -1.75 -12.79
CA LEU A 221 -8.74 -2.61 -13.61
C LEU A 221 -9.27 -2.74 -15.05
N SER A 222 -10.58 -2.83 -15.25
CA SER A 222 -11.19 -2.87 -16.59
C SER A 222 -10.97 -1.57 -17.35
N PHE A 223 -11.17 -0.42 -16.70
CA PHE A 223 -10.85 0.88 -17.30
C PHE A 223 -9.38 0.94 -17.72
N ALA A 224 -8.50 0.49 -16.86
CA ALA A 224 -7.10 0.42 -17.11
C ALA A 224 -6.78 -0.45 -18.33
N ALA A 225 -7.33 -1.65 -18.42
CA ALA A 225 -7.12 -2.56 -19.55
C ALA A 225 -7.64 -1.99 -20.87
N GLU A 226 -8.90 -1.47 -20.87
CA GLU A 226 -9.53 -0.96 -22.09
C GLU A 226 -8.88 0.32 -22.63
N LYS A 227 -8.56 1.26 -21.74
CA LYS A 227 -8.07 2.59 -22.15
C LYS A 227 -6.55 2.65 -22.30
N LEU A 228 -5.83 1.77 -21.65
CA LEU A 228 -4.37 1.77 -21.63
C LEU A 228 -3.75 0.65 -22.50
N GLU A 229 -4.56 -0.22 -23.09
CA GLU A 229 -4.09 -1.22 -24.06
C GLU A 229 -3.25 -0.58 -25.17
N THR A 230 -3.66 0.59 -25.66
CA THR A 230 -2.92 1.34 -26.68
C THR A 230 -1.62 1.98 -26.19
N PHE A 231 -1.43 2.11 -24.87
CA PHE A 231 -0.24 2.71 -24.27
C PHE A 231 0.76 1.67 -23.75
N ASP A 232 0.43 0.38 -23.89
CA ASP A 232 1.27 -0.74 -23.46
C ASP A 232 1.71 -0.65 -21.99
N ILE A 233 0.81 -0.18 -21.12
CA ILE A 233 1.07 -0.08 -19.68
C ILE A 233 0.75 -1.43 -19.04
N PRO A 234 1.75 -2.12 -18.46
CA PRO A 234 1.55 -3.47 -17.96
C PRO A 234 0.95 -3.48 -16.56
N TYR A 235 0.15 -4.49 -16.27
CA TYR A 235 -0.33 -4.89 -14.95
C TYR A 235 0.31 -6.21 -14.56
N PHE A 236 0.82 -6.29 -13.34
CA PHE A 236 1.45 -7.49 -12.81
C PHE A 236 0.68 -7.97 -11.60
N TYR A 237 0.21 -9.20 -11.66
CA TYR A 237 -0.50 -9.84 -10.55
C TYR A 237 0.43 -10.82 -9.86
N LEU A 238 0.85 -10.50 -8.63
CA LEU A 238 1.68 -11.38 -7.82
C LEU A 238 0.81 -12.50 -7.23
N MET A 239 1.12 -13.74 -7.55
CA MET A 239 0.33 -14.91 -7.16
C MET A 239 1.22 -16.03 -6.65
N LYS A 240 0.73 -16.83 -5.70
CA LYS A 240 1.40 -18.08 -5.32
C LYS A 240 1.33 -19.05 -6.47
N LYS A 241 2.43 -19.77 -6.74
CA LYS A 241 2.49 -20.76 -7.81
C LYS A 241 1.49 -21.90 -7.55
N GLY A 242 0.72 -22.23 -8.54
CA GLY A 242 -0.29 -23.28 -8.49
C GLY A 242 -1.68 -22.83 -8.01
N ASP A 243 -1.83 -21.60 -7.55
CA ASP A 243 -3.15 -21.02 -7.29
C ASP A 243 -3.89 -20.76 -8.62
N THR A 244 -5.20 -20.73 -8.56
CA THR A 244 -6.03 -20.35 -9.70
C THR A 244 -6.04 -18.83 -9.84
N ALA A 245 -5.66 -18.32 -11.01
CA ALA A 245 -5.72 -16.91 -11.29
C ALA A 245 -7.18 -16.41 -11.29
N PRO A 246 -7.46 -15.27 -10.67
CA PRO A 246 -8.76 -14.63 -10.81
C PRO A 246 -8.96 -14.14 -12.25
N LEU A 247 -10.19 -13.77 -12.61
CA LEU A 247 -10.47 -13.13 -13.87
C LEU A 247 -9.82 -11.74 -13.90
N LEU A 248 -8.75 -11.60 -14.68
CA LEU A 248 -8.02 -10.36 -14.81
C LEU A 248 -8.28 -9.70 -16.16
N PRO A 249 -8.15 -8.36 -16.27
CA PRO A 249 -8.16 -7.67 -17.56
C PRO A 249 -7.08 -8.18 -18.52
N GLY A 250 -7.33 -8.09 -19.83
CA GLY A 250 -6.62 -8.80 -20.88
C GLY A 250 -5.10 -8.57 -21.01
N ASN A 251 -4.55 -7.50 -20.43
CA ASN A 251 -3.09 -7.23 -20.44
C ASN A 251 -2.39 -7.51 -19.12
N ALA A 252 -3.07 -8.17 -18.18
CA ALA A 252 -2.47 -8.51 -16.89
C ALA A 252 -1.50 -9.68 -17.02
N VAL A 253 -0.29 -9.53 -16.48
CA VAL A 253 0.76 -10.54 -16.46
C VAL A 253 0.81 -11.17 -15.07
N ILE A 254 0.61 -12.49 -15.00
CA ILE A 254 0.71 -13.24 -13.76
C ILE A 254 2.17 -13.51 -13.43
N ILE A 255 2.57 -13.16 -12.23
CA ILE A 255 3.92 -13.34 -11.70
C ILE A 255 3.87 -14.27 -10.48
N PRO A 256 4.22 -15.54 -10.61
CA PRO A 256 4.35 -16.44 -9.47
C PRO A 256 5.54 -16.05 -8.59
N TYR A 257 5.29 -15.73 -7.31
CA TYR A 257 6.35 -15.30 -6.39
C TYR A 257 6.99 -16.44 -5.59
N GLY A 258 6.39 -17.61 -5.56
CA GLY A 258 6.89 -18.76 -4.82
C GLY A 258 5.85 -19.86 -4.69
N ASP A 259 6.22 -20.94 -4.01
CA ASP A 259 5.36 -22.12 -3.79
C ASP A 259 4.43 -21.93 -2.56
N GLU A 260 4.80 -21.01 -1.64
CA GLU A 260 4.07 -20.74 -0.40
C GLU A 260 3.74 -19.25 -0.23
N TYR A 261 2.67 -18.94 0.50
CA TYR A 261 2.30 -17.53 0.80
C TYR A 261 3.40 -16.80 1.57
N THR A 262 4.21 -17.52 2.35
CA THR A 262 5.35 -16.99 3.08
C THR A 262 6.53 -16.56 2.21
N ASP A 263 6.50 -16.86 0.91
CA ASP A 263 7.53 -16.44 -0.04
C ASP A 263 7.30 -15.00 -0.56
N LEU A 264 6.07 -14.48 -0.44
CA LEU A 264 5.71 -13.14 -0.91
C LEU A 264 6.57 -12.01 -0.31
N PRO A 265 6.86 -11.98 0.99
CA PRO A 265 7.71 -10.95 1.58
C PRO A 265 9.11 -10.88 0.99
N GLU A 266 9.75 -12.03 0.77
CA GLU A 266 11.10 -12.09 0.18
C GLU A 266 11.10 -11.67 -1.30
N PHE A 267 10.12 -12.13 -2.06
CA PHE A 267 9.95 -11.72 -3.46
C PHE A 267 9.74 -10.21 -3.58
N LEU A 268 8.84 -9.65 -2.76
CA LEU A 268 8.54 -8.23 -2.76
C LEU A 268 9.76 -7.40 -2.34
N LYS A 269 10.54 -7.88 -1.37
CA LYS A 269 11.78 -7.23 -0.92
C LYS A 269 12.83 -7.21 -2.03
N GLU A 270 13.02 -8.32 -2.74
CA GLU A 270 13.94 -8.38 -3.89
C GLU A 270 13.51 -7.39 -4.97
N LEU A 271 12.22 -7.38 -5.33
CA LEU A 271 11.67 -6.48 -6.32
C LEU A 271 11.88 -5.00 -5.93
N ALA A 272 11.59 -4.66 -4.68
CA ALA A 272 11.79 -3.33 -4.14
C ALA A 272 13.26 -2.93 -4.10
N LEU A 273 14.15 -3.87 -3.83
CA LEU A 273 15.59 -3.65 -3.86
C LEU A 273 16.08 -3.34 -5.28
N LEU A 274 15.68 -4.13 -6.28
CA LEU A 274 16.01 -3.89 -7.69
C LEU A 274 15.53 -2.50 -8.12
N ARG A 275 14.29 -2.14 -7.74
CA ARG A 275 13.71 -0.82 -8.02
C ARG A 275 14.53 0.31 -7.41
N LEU A 276 14.87 0.19 -6.14
CA LEU A 276 15.61 1.19 -5.40
C LEU A 276 17.04 1.34 -5.94
N GLN A 277 17.71 0.22 -6.27
CA GLN A 277 19.04 0.21 -6.87
C GLN A 277 19.07 0.95 -8.19
N ARG A 278 18.10 0.72 -9.03
CA ARG A 278 18.01 1.39 -10.32
C ARG A 278 17.81 2.89 -10.18
N ARG A 279 16.98 3.33 -9.22
CA ARG A 279 16.70 4.75 -9.01
C ARG A 279 17.85 5.52 -8.38
N ASN A 280 18.54 4.94 -7.41
CA ASN A 280 19.53 5.64 -6.59
C ASN A 280 20.97 5.30 -6.94
N GLY A 281 21.19 4.27 -7.76
CA GLY A 281 22.51 3.71 -8.02
C GLY A 281 23.03 2.86 -6.85
N LEU A 282 23.88 1.89 -7.15
CA LEU A 282 24.44 0.94 -6.18
C LEU A 282 25.23 1.60 -5.04
N LYS A 283 25.82 2.78 -5.28
CA LYS A 283 26.65 3.48 -4.29
C LYS A 283 25.83 4.10 -3.15
N GLU A 284 24.59 4.46 -3.38
CA GLU A 284 23.73 5.08 -2.36
C GLU A 284 23.04 4.05 -1.47
N LEU A 285 22.89 2.81 -1.95
CA LEU A 285 22.32 1.72 -1.17
C LEU A 285 23.23 1.23 -0.05
N ILE A 286 24.54 1.33 -0.24
CA ILE A 286 25.54 0.90 0.74
C ILE A 286 25.64 1.89 1.91
N SER A 287 25.24 3.14 1.70
CA SER A 287 25.02 4.08 2.80
C SER A 287 23.71 3.77 3.51
N VAL A 288 23.62 2.59 4.11
CA VAL A 288 22.64 2.34 5.18
C VAL A 288 22.86 3.43 6.20
N ASN A 289 21.99 4.41 6.20
CA ASN A 289 22.10 5.57 7.07
C ASN A 289 22.01 5.08 8.53
N PRO A 290 23.14 5.01 9.28
CA PRO A 290 23.16 4.53 10.65
C PRO A 290 22.32 5.43 11.60
N TYR A 291 21.86 6.57 11.10
CA TYR A 291 21.05 7.53 11.85
C TYR A 291 19.57 7.14 12.01
N ARG A 292 19.13 6.00 11.48
CA ARG A 292 17.72 5.60 11.60
C ARG A 292 17.29 5.15 12.98
N GLU A 293 18.21 4.65 13.81
CA GLU A 293 17.88 4.23 15.18
C GLU A 293 17.67 5.38 16.16
N SER A 294 18.12 6.59 15.84
CA SER A 294 17.99 7.77 16.72
C SER A 294 16.74 8.62 16.47
N ARG A 295 15.85 8.23 15.56
CA ARG A 295 14.69 9.04 15.17
C ARG A 295 13.46 8.92 16.07
N LYS A 296 13.66 9.04 17.36
CA LYS A 296 12.63 9.64 18.22
C LYS A 296 12.75 11.17 18.33
N ALA A 297 13.64 11.80 17.58
CA ALA A 297 13.80 13.24 17.60
C ALA A 297 13.06 13.88 16.42
N THR A 298 11.98 14.57 16.71
CA THR A 298 11.31 15.57 15.89
C THR A 298 12.24 16.76 15.62
N SER A 299 13.40 16.55 15.00
CA SER A 299 14.31 17.64 14.69
C SER A 299 13.92 18.31 13.37
N ALA A 300 14.09 19.62 13.28
CA ALA A 300 13.91 20.41 12.06
C ALA A 300 14.69 19.82 10.86
N PHE A 301 15.79 19.13 11.10
CA PHE A 301 16.58 18.39 10.13
C PHE A 301 15.82 17.26 9.44
N GLY A 302 14.88 16.59 10.11
CA GLY A 302 14.03 15.56 9.50
C GLY A 302 13.14 16.11 8.39
N ARG A 303 12.85 17.41 8.38
CA ARG A 303 12.05 18.06 7.33
C ARG A 303 12.90 18.47 6.13
N MET A 304 14.21 18.58 6.29
CA MET A 304 15.16 18.87 5.20
C MET A 304 15.72 17.61 4.56
N HIS A 305 15.24 16.44 4.93
CA HIS A 305 15.66 15.22 4.27
C HIS A 305 15.13 15.21 2.83
N PHE A 306 16.03 15.41 1.93
CA PHE A 306 15.89 15.25 0.50
C PHE A 306 15.68 13.75 0.16
N THR A 307 14.59 13.16 0.62
CA THR A 307 14.24 11.75 0.35
C THR A 307 13.41 11.58 -0.91
N ASN A 308 13.13 12.67 -1.60
CA ASN A 308 12.29 12.64 -2.79
C ASN A 308 13.19 12.83 -4.02
N GLY A 309 13.76 11.74 -4.54
CA GLY A 309 14.29 11.64 -5.89
C GLY A 309 14.99 12.90 -6.44
N LEU A 310 15.70 13.61 -5.59
CA LEU A 310 16.17 14.92 -5.92
C LEU A 310 17.40 14.83 -6.75
N LEU A 311 17.28 15.64 -7.76
CA LEU A 311 18.31 16.21 -8.57
C LEU A 311 19.71 15.86 -8.03
N LYS A 312 20.42 15.08 -8.82
CA LYS A 312 21.85 14.89 -8.64
C LYS A 312 22.44 16.26 -8.35
N PHE A 313 22.94 16.45 -7.13
CA PHE A 313 23.71 17.65 -6.81
C PHE A 313 24.93 17.65 -7.73
N ILE A 314 24.87 18.41 -8.79
CA ILE A 314 25.97 18.53 -9.74
C ILE A 314 26.76 19.79 -9.36
N GLY A 315 28.04 19.59 -9.06
CA GLY A 315 28.92 20.64 -8.58
C GLY A 315 28.85 20.82 -7.05
N ARG A 316 29.78 21.51 -6.47
CA ARG A 316 29.98 21.70 -5.02
C ARG A 316 30.52 20.48 -4.29
N GLU A 317 31.40 19.75 -4.94
CA GLU A 317 32.00 18.53 -4.35
C GLU A 317 32.80 18.85 -3.08
N THR A 318 33.38 20.04 -2.99
CA THR A 318 34.12 20.52 -1.83
C THR A 318 33.20 20.71 -0.63
N GLU A 319 32.04 21.33 -0.83
CA GLU A 319 31.07 21.60 0.21
C GLU A 319 30.36 20.29 0.65
N GLN A 320 30.12 19.38 -0.28
CA GLN A 320 29.58 18.05 0.06
C GLN A 320 30.59 17.29 0.92
N THR A 321 31.85 17.25 0.55
CA THR A 321 32.89 16.59 1.32
C THR A 321 33.01 17.20 2.73
N ALA A 322 32.99 18.52 2.84
CA ALA A 322 33.01 19.20 4.12
C ALA A 322 31.79 18.90 4.98
N LEU A 323 30.59 18.77 4.36
CA LEU A 323 29.38 18.38 5.06
C LEU A 323 29.45 16.93 5.55
N TYR A 324 30.00 16.01 4.75
CA TYR A 324 30.20 14.63 5.16
C TYR A 324 31.17 14.54 6.36
N HIS A 325 32.31 15.23 6.31
CA HIS A 325 33.23 15.30 7.44
C HIS A 325 32.57 15.85 8.70
N PHE A 326 31.76 16.89 8.58
CA PHE A 326 31.01 17.45 9.70
C PHE A 326 30.03 16.46 10.30
N LEU A 327 29.36 15.65 9.47
CA LEU A 327 28.39 14.64 9.92
C LEU A 327 29.05 13.41 10.55
N GLU A 328 30.31 13.13 10.20
CA GLU A 328 31.08 12.00 10.73
C GLU A 328 31.79 12.36 12.05
N GLU A 329 31.91 13.66 12.39
CA GLU A 329 32.50 14.09 13.66
C GLU A 329 31.59 13.74 14.85
N ASP A 330 32.10 12.95 15.80
CA ASP A 330 31.40 12.57 17.04
C ASP A 330 31.40 13.73 18.04
N LYS A 331 30.53 14.71 17.82
CA LYS A 331 30.35 15.89 18.68
C LYS A 331 29.03 15.84 19.41
N LYS A 332 29.04 16.16 20.69
CA LYS A 332 27.86 16.21 21.53
C LYS A 332 26.81 17.22 21.09
N PHE A 333 27.25 18.30 20.44
CA PHE A 333 26.40 19.34 19.83
C PHE A 333 27.09 19.80 18.54
N SER A 334 26.39 19.71 17.43
CA SER A 334 26.89 20.13 16.13
C SER A 334 25.82 20.92 15.38
N TRP A 335 26.19 22.06 14.82
CA TRP A 335 25.36 22.84 13.91
C TRP A 335 26.25 23.45 12.85
N TRP A 336 25.73 23.57 11.65
CA TRP A 336 26.43 24.14 10.52
C TRP A 336 25.55 25.16 9.82
N THR A 337 26.10 26.32 9.57
CA THR A 337 25.41 27.39 8.85
C THR A 337 25.95 27.44 7.43
N ILE A 338 25.09 27.30 6.45
CA ILE A 338 25.42 27.48 5.03
C ILE A 338 24.98 28.90 4.68
N LEU A 339 25.95 29.73 4.35
CA LEU A 339 25.71 31.08 3.87
C LEU A 339 25.92 31.12 2.35
N GLY A 340 24.98 31.70 1.62
CA GLY A 340 25.07 31.89 0.17
C GLY A 340 24.47 33.22 -0.21
N GLU A 341 25.05 33.85 -1.24
CA GLU A 341 24.41 34.98 -1.90
C GLU A 341 23.19 34.45 -2.66
N GLY A 342 22.02 34.97 -2.35
CA GLY A 342 20.76 34.52 -2.96
C GLY A 342 20.78 34.80 -4.47
N GLY A 343 20.64 33.73 -5.24
CA GLY A 343 20.43 33.75 -6.67
C GLY A 343 19.25 32.91 -7.06
#